data_e01263be337420f02e5753b2082cd9be
#
_entry.id   e01263be337420f02e5753b2082cd9be
#
_cell.length_a   1.000
_cell.length_b   1.000
_cell.length_c   1.000
_cell.angle_alpha   90.00
_cell.angle_beta   90.00
_cell.angle_gamma   90.00
#
_symmetry.space_group_name_H-M   'P 1'
#
loop_
_entity.id
_entity.type
_entity.pdbx_description
1 polymer ?
#
loop_
_entity_poly.entity_id
_entity_poly.type
_entity_poly.pdbx_seq_one_letter_code
_entity_poly.pdbx_strand_id
1 'polypeptide(L)'
;DHIRRFGWIWLAVFLILSLVNHRWHLALNRSHSLPFKLFAIERGQKEIKVGDYVAFEPKPSAVGGYRLTFIKEVVCGPGQTLTRENRTFYCDGKELTTAKERALNGNPLEATQPQVLGEDQYFVLGTHKDSYDSRYEAFGLIDRCRFSGKAHPLF
;
A
#
# COMPACT_ATOMS: atom_id res chain seq x y z
N ASP A 1 29.99 -4.75 -38.83
CA ASP A 1 30.47 -5.87 -37.96
C ASP A 1 30.42 -5.59 -36.46
N HIS A 2 30.06 -4.39 -36.02
CA HIS A 2 29.92 -4.06 -34.58
C HIS A 2 28.88 -4.93 -33.84
N ILE A 3 27.76 -5.25 -34.48
CA ILE A 3 26.69 -6.06 -33.90
C ILE A 3 27.17 -7.51 -33.67
N ARG A 4 27.96 -8.08 -34.55
CA ARG A 4 28.52 -9.43 -34.39
C ARG A 4 29.56 -9.50 -33.26
N ARG A 5 30.37 -8.44 -33.07
CA ARG A 5 31.45 -8.41 -32.10
C ARG A 5 31.01 -8.10 -30.69
N PHE A 6 29.92 -7.32 -30.51
CA PHE A 6 29.38 -6.89 -29.22
C PHE A 6 27.95 -7.34 -28.95
N GLY A 7 27.36 -8.15 -29.82
CA GLY A 7 25.96 -8.63 -29.70
C GLY A 7 25.66 -9.34 -28.38
N TRP A 8 26.65 -10.08 -27.85
CA TRP A 8 26.51 -10.75 -26.57
C TRP A 8 26.41 -9.76 -25.38
N ILE A 9 27.09 -8.59 -25.46
CA ILE A 9 27.00 -7.55 -24.44
C ILE A 9 25.61 -6.95 -24.43
N TRP A 10 25.05 -6.64 -25.61
CA TRP A 10 23.70 -6.14 -25.71
C TRP A 10 22.66 -7.14 -25.25
N LEU A 11 22.87 -8.43 -25.54
CA LEU A 11 22.01 -9.50 -25.02
C LEU A 11 22.09 -9.59 -23.49
N ALA A 12 23.28 -9.53 -22.91
CA ALA A 12 23.47 -9.54 -21.47
C ALA A 12 22.80 -8.32 -20.79
N VAL A 13 22.98 -7.12 -21.36
CA VAL A 13 22.32 -5.90 -20.86
C VAL A 13 20.80 -6.02 -20.93
N PHE A 14 20.27 -6.52 -22.04
CA PHE A 14 18.83 -6.75 -22.21
C PHE A 14 18.29 -7.74 -21.18
N LEU A 15 18.99 -8.86 -20.93
CA LEU A 15 18.60 -9.85 -19.92
C LEU A 15 18.63 -9.25 -18.52
N ILE A 16 19.66 -8.48 -18.16
CA ILE A 16 19.77 -7.82 -16.86
C ILE A 16 18.62 -6.82 -16.68
N LEU A 17 18.39 -5.96 -17.65
CA LEU A 17 17.29 -4.98 -17.61
C LEU A 17 15.93 -5.67 -17.52
N SER A 18 15.74 -6.80 -18.23
CA SER A 18 14.52 -7.59 -18.17
C SER A 18 14.30 -8.20 -16.78
N LEU A 19 15.35 -8.75 -16.15
CA LEU A 19 15.29 -9.29 -14.80
C LEU A 19 14.99 -8.21 -13.76
N VAL A 20 15.66 -7.05 -13.88
CA VAL A 20 15.41 -5.91 -13.00
C VAL A 20 13.97 -5.44 -13.13
N ASN A 21 13.48 -5.25 -14.36
CA ASN A 21 12.10 -4.81 -14.61
C ASN A 21 11.04 -5.85 -14.19
N HIS A 22 11.39 -7.14 -14.19
CA HIS A 22 10.50 -8.18 -13.69
C HIS A 22 10.31 -8.08 -12.17
N ARG A 23 11.37 -7.74 -11.42
CA ARG A 23 11.36 -7.67 -9.96
C ARG A 23 11.00 -6.29 -9.43
N TRP A 24 11.39 -5.24 -10.11
CA TRP A 24 11.24 -3.85 -9.69
C TRP A 24 10.50 -3.02 -10.72
N HIS A 25 9.64 -2.13 -10.23
CA HIS A 25 9.11 -1.06 -11.07
C HIS A 25 8.96 0.24 -10.29
N LEU A 26 9.05 1.36 -11.00
CA LEU A 26 8.87 2.68 -10.42
C LEU A 26 7.39 3.06 -10.43
N ALA A 27 6.95 3.68 -9.35
CA ALA A 27 5.60 4.21 -9.23
C ALA A 27 5.62 5.65 -8.74
N LEU A 28 4.89 6.52 -9.43
CA LEU A 28 4.67 7.90 -9.03
C LEU A 28 3.45 7.98 -8.12
N ASN A 29 3.63 8.50 -6.92
CA ASN A 29 2.53 8.87 -6.04
C ASN A 29 1.94 10.20 -6.47
N ARG A 30 0.78 10.16 -7.08
CA ARG A 30 0.04 11.35 -7.53
C ARG A 30 -0.85 11.96 -6.45
N SER A 31 -0.99 11.27 -5.32
CA SER A 31 -1.82 11.72 -4.20
C SER A 31 -0.98 12.38 -3.10
N HIS A 32 -1.63 13.17 -2.26
CA HIS A 32 -1.00 13.76 -1.07
C HIS A 32 -1.08 12.81 0.15
N SER A 33 -1.45 11.53 -0.06
CA SER A 33 -1.65 10.59 1.04
C SER A 33 -0.37 10.17 1.76
N LEU A 34 0.78 10.28 1.07
CA LEU A 34 2.13 10.03 1.62
C LEU A 34 3.06 11.18 1.24
N PRO A 35 4.09 11.46 2.05
CA PRO A 35 5.02 12.58 1.79
C PRO A 35 5.98 12.34 0.62
N PHE A 36 6.07 11.09 0.15
CA PHE A 36 6.97 10.69 -0.94
C PHE A 36 6.27 10.71 -2.29
N LYS A 37 6.99 11.13 -3.33
CA LYS A 37 6.48 11.21 -4.70
C LYS A 37 6.86 10.04 -5.58
N LEU A 38 8.01 9.42 -5.33
CA LEU A 38 8.52 8.30 -6.12
C LEU A 38 8.80 7.09 -5.23
N PHE A 39 8.36 5.93 -5.68
CA PHE A 39 8.60 4.66 -5.04
C PHE A 39 9.19 3.65 -6.02
N ALA A 40 10.11 2.81 -5.53
CA ALA A 40 10.49 1.57 -6.17
C ALA A 40 9.66 0.44 -5.55
N ILE A 41 8.88 -0.26 -6.35
CA ILE A 41 8.04 -1.38 -5.89
C ILE A 41 8.77 -2.69 -6.20
N GLU A 42 9.09 -3.44 -5.15
CA GLU A 42 9.66 -4.77 -5.21
C GLU A 42 8.55 -5.81 -5.24
N ARG A 43 8.40 -6.49 -6.39
CA ARG A 43 7.39 -7.54 -6.59
C ARG A 43 7.80 -8.85 -5.91
N GLY A 44 6.80 -9.62 -5.51
CA GLY A 44 7.01 -10.96 -4.96
C GLY A 44 7.58 -10.97 -3.53
N GLN A 45 7.63 -9.82 -2.87
CA GLN A 45 8.03 -9.76 -1.46
C GLN A 45 6.97 -10.42 -0.59
N LYS A 46 7.35 -11.48 0.11
CA LYS A 46 6.44 -12.27 0.94
C LYS A 46 6.32 -11.75 2.37
N GLU A 47 7.37 -11.11 2.88
CA GLU A 47 7.44 -10.63 4.24
C GLU A 47 7.13 -9.14 4.30
N ILE A 48 5.96 -8.81 4.85
CA ILE A 48 5.50 -7.44 5.08
C ILE A 48 5.35 -7.25 6.59
N LYS A 49 5.94 -6.18 7.11
CA LYS A 49 5.95 -5.82 8.53
C LYS A 49 5.28 -4.47 8.75
N VAL A 50 4.88 -4.21 9.98
CA VAL A 50 4.45 -2.88 10.41
C VAL A 50 5.58 -1.87 10.18
N GLY A 51 5.24 -0.73 9.58
CA GLY A 51 6.18 0.29 9.12
C GLY A 51 6.59 0.17 7.64
N ASP A 52 6.27 -0.94 6.97
CA ASP A 52 6.52 -1.06 5.54
C ASP A 52 5.47 -0.31 4.71
N TYR A 53 5.90 0.27 3.60
CA TYR A 53 4.97 0.72 2.57
C TYR A 53 4.66 -0.41 1.62
N VAL A 54 3.38 -0.55 1.27
CA VAL A 54 2.89 -1.59 0.35
C VAL A 54 2.12 -0.98 -0.80
N ALA A 55 2.38 -1.50 -2.00
CA ALA A 55 1.58 -1.23 -3.18
C ALA A 55 0.53 -2.33 -3.32
N PHE A 56 -0.74 -1.95 -3.52
CA PHE A 56 -1.85 -2.90 -3.59
C PHE A 56 -3.03 -2.36 -4.42
N GLU A 57 -3.88 -3.27 -4.85
CA GLU A 57 -5.18 -2.93 -5.44
C GLU A 57 -6.27 -3.07 -4.37
N PRO A 58 -6.96 -1.97 -3.97
CA PRO A 58 -8.07 -2.06 -3.03
C PRO A 58 -9.25 -2.83 -3.62
N LYS A 59 -10.24 -3.15 -2.78
CA LYS A 59 -11.48 -3.77 -3.27
C LYS A 59 -12.14 -2.87 -4.32
N PRO A 60 -12.64 -3.41 -5.44
CA PRO A 60 -13.28 -2.59 -6.47
C PRO A 60 -14.44 -1.73 -5.93
N SER A 61 -15.20 -2.24 -4.97
CA SER A 61 -16.28 -1.51 -4.29
C SER A 61 -15.79 -0.26 -3.55
N ALA A 62 -14.55 -0.26 -3.05
CA ALA A 62 -13.97 0.87 -2.34
C ALA A 62 -13.61 2.04 -3.27
N VAL A 63 -13.41 1.78 -4.57
CA VAL A 63 -12.91 2.75 -5.56
C VAL A 63 -13.83 2.88 -6.78
N GLY A 64 -15.12 2.60 -6.62
CA GLY A 64 -16.11 2.76 -7.70
C GLY A 64 -15.89 1.83 -8.91
N GLY A 65 -15.28 0.64 -8.69
CA GLY A 65 -15.04 -0.33 -9.74
C GLY A 65 -13.76 -0.10 -10.56
N TYR A 66 -13.03 0.99 -10.31
CA TYR A 66 -11.77 1.27 -11.01
C TYR A 66 -10.63 0.38 -10.51
N ARG A 67 -9.73 0.01 -11.42
CA ARG A 67 -8.46 -0.61 -11.05
C ARG A 67 -7.42 0.47 -10.76
N LEU A 68 -7.14 0.67 -9.49
CA LEU A 68 -6.21 1.68 -9.02
C LEU A 68 -5.18 1.01 -8.10
N THR A 69 -3.92 1.35 -8.28
CA THR A 69 -2.86 0.97 -7.34
C THR A 69 -2.70 2.05 -6.29
N PHE A 70 -2.80 1.66 -5.03
CA PHE A 70 -2.53 2.51 -3.88
C PHE A 70 -1.18 2.15 -3.26
N ILE A 71 -0.52 3.13 -2.66
CA ILE A 71 0.62 2.91 -1.78
C ILE A 71 0.26 3.48 -0.41
N LYS A 72 0.39 2.66 0.64
CA LYS A 72 0.08 3.03 2.02
C LYS A 72 1.10 2.39 2.96
N GLU A 73 1.19 2.93 4.16
CA GLU A 73 1.99 2.36 5.25
C GLU A 73 1.17 1.30 5.99
N VAL A 74 1.78 0.17 6.29
CA VAL A 74 1.21 -0.84 7.18
C VAL A 74 1.43 -0.40 8.62
N VAL A 75 0.36 -0.18 9.37
CA VAL A 75 0.45 0.28 10.76
C VAL A 75 -0.09 -0.71 11.78
N CYS A 76 -0.80 -1.73 11.32
CA CYS A 76 -1.22 -2.88 12.11
C CYS A 76 -1.28 -4.12 11.21
N GLY A 77 -0.80 -5.25 11.69
CA GLY A 77 -0.61 -6.46 10.89
C GLY A 77 -1.22 -7.71 11.51
N PRO A 78 -0.97 -8.87 10.91
CA PRO A 78 -1.52 -10.14 11.33
C PRO A 78 -1.35 -10.43 12.83
N GLY A 79 -2.43 -10.93 13.47
CA GLY A 79 -2.45 -11.30 14.87
C GLY A 79 -2.52 -10.14 15.86
N GLN A 80 -2.36 -8.90 15.40
CA GLN A 80 -2.47 -7.70 16.25
C GLN A 80 -3.93 -7.31 16.47
N THR A 81 -4.19 -6.66 17.59
CA THR A 81 -5.53 -6.22 17.98
C THR A 81 -5.74 -4.75 17.60
N LEU A 82 -6.67 -4.53 16.66
CA LEU A 82 -7.16 -3.20 16.31
C LEU A 82 -8.30 -2.84 17.25
N THR A 83 -8.12 -1.80 18.06
CA THR A 83 -9.17 -1.23 18.91
C THR A 83 -9.52 0.19 18.47
N ARG A 84 -10.68 0.67 18.93
CA ARG A 84 -11.15 2.01 18.61
C ARG A 84 -11.87 2.61 19.79
N GLU A 85 -11.49 3.84 20.15
CA GLU A 85 -12.21 4.68 21.11
C GLU A 85 -12.83 5.85 20.35
N ASN A 86 -14.15 5.94 20.33
CA ASN A 86 -14.89 6.85 19.44
C ASN A 86 -14.48 6.64 17.97
N ARG A 87 -13.60 7.47 17.45
CA ARG A 87 -13.08 7.41 16.07
C ARG A 87 -11.55 7.32 15.99
N THR A 88 -10.88 7.20 17.15
CA THR A 88 -9.43 7.05 17.25
C THR A 88 -9.07 5.57 17.32
N PHE A 89 -8.18 5.14 16.42
CA PHE A 89 -7.71 3.76 16.28
C PHE A 89 -6.42 3.52 17.03
N TYR A 90 -6.30 2.32 17.59
CA TYR A 90 -5.12 1.82 18.29
C TYR A 90 -4.77 0.43 17.77
N CYS A 91 -3.48 0.11 17.68
CA CYS A 91 -2.96 -1.23 17.41
C CYS A 91 -2.18 -1.70 18.64
N ASP A 92 -2.63 -2.78 19.26
CA ASP A 92 -2.06 -3.30 20.52
C ASP A 92 -1.87 -2.18 21.58
N GLY A 93 -2.85 -1.27 21.68
CA GLY A 93 -2.83 -0.14 22.61
C GLY A 93 -2.02 1.08 22.16
N LYS A 94 -1.28 1.01 21.06
CA LYS A 94 -0.58 2.16 20.48
C LYS A 94 -1.52 2.96 19.59
N GLU A 95 -1.67 4.25 19.86
CA GLU A 95 -2.47 5.15 19.03
C GLU A 95 -1.92 5.26 17.61
N LEU A 96 -2.82 5.18 16.64
CA LEU A 96 -2.51 5.26 15.21
C LEU A 96 -3.02 6.55 14.57
N THR A 97 -4.33 6.78 14.62
CA THR A 97 -4.98 7.86 13.88
C THR A 97 -6.44 8.01 14.27
N THR A 98 -7.03 9.17 13.95
CA THR A 98 -8.47 9.40 14.11
C THR A 98 -9.17 9.47 12.74
N ALA A 99 -10.29 8.76 12.60
CA ALA A 99 -11.12 8.82 11.39
C ALA A 99 -12.04 10.05 11.41
N LYS A 100 -12.22 10.67 10.24
CA LYS A 100 -13.20 11.75 10.05
C LYS A 100 -14.62 11.21 9.98
N GLU A 101 -15.58 12.03 10.34
CA GLU A 101 -16.99 11.70 10.22
C GLU A 101 -17.51 11.84 8.78
N ARG A 102 -16.92 12.76 8.01
CA ARG A 102 -17.33 13.09 6.65
C ARG A 102 -16.15 13.24 5.71
N ALA A 103 -16.36 12.83 4.47
CA ALA A 103 -15.46 13.09 3.35
C ALA A 103 -15.51 14.58 2.94
N LEU A 104 -14.57 15.00 2.10
CA LEU A 104 -14.51 16.36 1.58
C LEU A 104 -15.78 16.79 0.80
N ASN A 105 -16.46 15.84 0.19
CA ASN A 105 -17.74 16.05 -0.51
C ASN A 105 -18.98 16.02 0.42
N GLY A 106 -18.76 15.91 1.75
CA GLY A 106 -19.82 15.90 2.77
C GLY A 106 -20.45 14.52 3.03
N ASN A 107 -20.13 13.49 2.27
CA ASN A 107 -20.64 12.13 2.50
C ASN A 107 -20.18 11.58 3.84
N PRO A 108 -21.06 10.87 4.58
CA PRO A 108 -20.68 10.23 5.83
C PRO A 108 -19.62 9.13 5.60
N LEU A 109 -18.70 8.98 6.54
CA LEU A 109 -17.65 7.98 6.53
C LEU A 109 -17.80 7.09 7.77
N GLU A 110 -18.16 5.84 7.55
CA GLU A 110 -18.17 4.83 8.63
C GLU A 110 -16.75 4.40 8.96
N ALA A 111 -16.44 4.36 10.25
CA ALA A 111 -15.13 3.94 10.74
C ALA A 111 -15.08 2.41 10.83
N THR A 112 -13.97 1.82 10.40
CA THR A 112 -13.70 0.37 10.47
C THR A 112 -13.95 -0.17 11.88
N GLN A 113 -14.49 -1.39 11.98
CA GLN A 113 -14.79 -2.02 13.26
C GLN A 113 -13.54 -2.57 13.94
N PRO A 114 -13.46 -2.48 15.28
CA PRO A 114 -12.40 -3.12 16.06
C PRO A 114 -12.40 -4.64 15.84
N GLN A 115 -11.21 -5.23 15.70
CA GLN A 115 -11.05 -6.69 15.56
C GLN A 115 -9.60 -7.12 15.76
N VAL A 116 -9.39 -8.41 16.01
CA VAL A 116 -8.07 -9.02 15.86
C VAL A 116 -7.83 -9.28 14.36
N LEU A 117 -6.70 -8.81 13.83
CA LEU A 117 -6.37 -9.00 12.41
C LEU A 117 -6.04 -10.48 12.15
N GLY A 118 -6.67 -11.04 11.11
CA GLY A 118 -6.35 -12.39 10.63
C GLY A 118 -4.92 -12.50 10.07
N GLU A 119 -4.49 -13.75 9.78
CA GLU A 119 -3.11 -14.05 9.34
C GLU A 119 -2.66 -13.31 8.08
N ASP A 120 -3.59 -12.91 7.22
CA ASP A 120 -3.34 -12.21 5.98
C ASP A 120 -3.95 -10.80 5.92
N GLN A 121 -4.36 -10.24 7.06
CA GLN A 121 -5.04 -8.96 7.12
C GLN A 121 -4.11 -7.85 7.62
N TYR A 122 -4.21 -6.70 6.98
CA TYR A 122 -3.38 -5.52 7.27
C TYR A 122 -4.25 -4.27 7.34
N PHE A 123 -3.98 -3.44 8.35
CA PHE A 123 -4.54 -2.11 8.47
C PHE A 123 -3.50 -1.11 7.95
N VAL A 124 -3.86 -0.40 6.88
CA VAL A 124 -2.95 0.50 6.16
C VAL A 124 -3.43 1.92 6.20
N LEU A 125 -2.51 2.87 6.34
CA LEU A 125 -2.79 4.29 6.44
C LEU A 125 -1.97 5.13 5.46
N GLY A 126 -2.56 6.23 5.02
CA GLY A 126 -1.81 7.37 4.53
C GLY A 126 -1.54 8.36 5.68
N THR A 127 -0.46 9.11 5.58
CA THR A 127 -0.08 10.12 6.60
C THR A 127 -0.97 11.36 6.57
N HIS A 128 -1.60 11.64 5.42
CA HIS A 128 -2.47 12.81 5.31
C HIS A 128 -3.82 12.58 6.00
N LYS A 129 -4.33 13.60 6.69
CA LYS A 129 -5.61 13.54 7.42
C LYS A 129 -6.83 13.20 6.54
N ASP A 130 -6.78 13.58 5.26
CA ASP A 130 -7.85 13.32 4.28
C ASP A 130 -7.57 12.06 3.43
N SER A 131 -6.61 11.24 3.84
CA SER A 131 -6.32 9.98 3.15
C SER A 131 -7.52 9.03 3.25
N TYR A 132 -7.91 8.44 2.12
CA TYR A 132 -8.88 7.36 2.07
C TYR A 132 -8.12 6.03 2.20
N ASP A 133 -8.34 5.33 3.29
CA ASP A 133 -7.57 4.16 3.71
C ASP A 133 -8.34 3.30 4.73
N SER A 134 -7.67 2.38 5.40
CA SER A 134 -8.28 1.40 6.30
C SER A 134 -9.01 1.98 7.51
N ARG A 135 -8.93 3.28 7.77
CA ARG A 135 -9.78 3.97 8.76
C ARG A 135 -11.27 3.82 8.46
N TYR A 136 -11.63 3.62 7.20
CA TYR A 136 -13.02 3.62 6.74
C TYR A 136 -13.46 2.22 6.33
N GLU A 137 -14.65 1.83 6.79
CA GLU A 137 -15.22 0.49 6.57
C GLU A 137 -15.35 0.15 5.08
N ALA A 138 -15.74 1.11 4.26
CA ALA A 138 -15.87 0.93 2.82
C ALA A 138 -14.54 0.59 2.13
N PHE A 139 -13.40 1.07 2.67
CA PHE A 139 -12.07 0.70 2.22
C PHE A 139 -11.63 -0.63 2.85
N GLY A 140 -11.78 -0.75 4.16
CA GLY A 140 -11.55 -1.94 4.96
C GLY A 140 -10.07 -2.32 5.12
N LEU A 141 -9.87 -3.52 5.66
CA LEU A 141 -8.57 -4.14 5.74
C LEU A 141 -8.12 -4.63 4.37
N ILE A 142 -6.81 -4.70 4.17
CA ILE A 142 -6.21 -5.21 2.94
C ILE A 142 -5.69 -6.61 3.18
N ASP A 143 -6.16 -7.55 2.37
CA ASP A 143 -5.67 -8.92 2.38
C ASP A 143 -4.33 -9.01 1.63
N ARG A 144 -3.43 -9.84 2.10
CA ARG A 144 -2.09 -10.05 1.53
C ARG A 144 -2.11 -10.37 0.03
N CYS A 145 -3.09 -11.14 -0.43
CA CYS A 145 -3.22 -11.50 -1.85
C CYS A 145 -3.43 -10.30 -2.78
N ARG A 146 -3.80 -9.13 -2.22
CA ARG A 146 -3.96 -7.88 -2.98
C ARG A 146 -2.67 -7.06 -3.08
N PHE A 147 -1.61 -7.45 -2.38
CA PHE A 147 -0.33 -6.76 -2.47
C PHE A 147 0.36 -7.03 -3.81
N SER A 148 0.69 -5.96 -4.51
CA SER A 148 1.51 -5.99 -5.73
C SER A 148 3.00 -6.07 -5.38
N GLY A 149 3.39 -5.54 -4.22
CA GLY A 149 4.76 -5.57 -3.74
C GLY A 149 5.02 -4.61 -2.57
N LYS A 150 6.24 -4.69 -2.03
CA LYS A 150 6.75 -3.75 -1.04
C LYS A 150 7.22 -2.49 -1.76
N ALA A 151 6.82 -1.33 -1.27
CA ALA A 151 7.17 -0.04 -1.86
C ALA A 151 8.28 0.63 -1.04
N HIS A 152 9.37 0.97 -1.70
CA HIS A 152 10.52 1.66 -1.10
C HIS A 152 10.49 3.11 -1.53
N PRO A 153 10.36 4.08 -0.59
CA PRO A 153 10.37 5.49 -0.93
C PRO A 153 11.74 5.91 -1.44
N LEU A 154 11.78 6.68 -2.52
CA LEU A 154 13.01 7.22 -3.10
C LEU A 154 13.15 8.72 -2.82
N PHE A 155 12.08 9.52 -3.00
CA PHE A 155 11.96 10.92 -2.59
C PHE A 155 10.52 11.42 -2.63
#